data_7295c87266cd70f29050f8907203ff62
#
_entry.id   7295c87266cd70f29050f8907203ff62
#
_cell.length_a   1.000
_cell.length_b   1.000
_cell.length_c   1.000
_cell.angle_alpha   90.00
_cell.angle_beta   90.00
_cell.angle_gamma   90.00
#
_symmetry.space_group_name_H-M   'P 1'
#
loop_
_entity.id
_entity.type
_entity.pdbx_description
1 polymer ?
#
loop_
_entity_poly.entity_id
_entity_poly.type
_entity_poly.pdbx_seq_one_letter_code
_entity_poly.pdbx_strand_id
1 'polypeptide(L)'
;MRLRNKSQVGVEYARGVTSVADPEAIRTHPGPGPRTWVSAAVSAVFAFVVNVIGVGIPVAWQDEGATWIVNQRSLPQFFSLLRDVDAVHGVYYLIMRAWQHVAGDSVIGLRMFSVVAVALGAGLAVLLASELFGDRSALWAGLAYAVLPQATWGAIEARSYVFSATAVTAAMLAFWIAVRVRRWYVWAAYSVLLAFSVHVFMFGALAFVGLGLAIFFFDRRAVRGAIISTAAGIVACVPFVVFAMRQSGQVDWIRQYTYGPESYLVTTLWGGTALAKWAGSAILVTVLGWAVWSARRRDLRAGLIATIGWLVMPTAILVAGSPIGLLYIPRYVTVSFPALALLIGFAVGCLPRAWQRWTALAVVFAVCTPAYLGWRQVDAKPSTLEAINVLDARSKPGDGLYIVKRDVNETPWAFPDRLQNLTILSANTGKDWRWKTLSQPSLPVAKIADKLTGYDRVWLFAAKYYDVAPVEADFAARGFVKADEVTTTSGLAVTLVLMERPRR
;
A
#
# COMPACT_ATOMS: atom_id res chain seq x y z
N MET A 1 50.56 -37.90 -46.59
CA MET A 1 50.82 -37.39 -45.23
C MET A 1 50.71 -35.87 -45.27
N ARG A 2 49.52 -35.28 -44.95
CA ARG A 2 49.32 -33.82 -45.07
C ARG A 2 49.27 -33.25 -43.64
N LEU A 3 50.19 -32.40 -43.30
CA LEU A 3 50.29 -31.62 -42.08
C LEU A 3 49.17 -30.54 -42.14
N ARG A 4 48.15 -30.60 -41.27
CA ARG A 4 47.11 -29.58 -41.11
C ARG A 4 47.64 -28.46 -40.23
N ASN A 5 47.56 -27.27 -40.74
CA ASN A 5 48.04 -26.01 -40.21
C ASN A 5 47.32 -25.64 -38.90
N LYS A 6 48.03 -25.52 -37.80
CA LYS A 6 47.52 -25.17 -36.44
C LYS A 6 47.37 -23.65 -36.21
N SER A 7 47.42 -22.81 -37.22
CA SER A 7 47.46 -21.34 -37.07
C SER A 7 46.15 -20.62 -37.25
N GLN A 8 45.01 -21.29 -37.50
CA GLN A 8 43.69 -20.63 -37.66
C GLN A 8 42.78 -20.64 -36.43
N VAL A 9 43.09 -21.39 -35.37
CA VAL A 9 42.23 -21.45 -34.16
C VAL A 9 42.50 -20.31 -33.17
N GLY A 10 43.63 -19.63 -33.29
CA GLY A 10 44.03 -18.53 -32.38
C GLY A 10 43.50 -17.13 -32.74
N VAL A 11 42.98 -16.97 -33.98
CA VAL A 11 42.56 -15.64 -34.46
C VAL A 11 41.02 -15.39 -34.24
N GLU A 12 40.25 -16.44 -34.05
CA GLU A 12 38.80 -16.29 -33.77
C GLU A 12 38.49 -15.91 -32.32
N TYR A 13 39.36 -16.22 -31.36
CA TYR A 13 39.16 -15.86 -29.96
C TYR A 13 39.49 -14.38 -29.63
N ALA A 14 40.25 -13.69 -30.47
CA ALA A 14 40.65 -12.30 -30.26
C ALA A 14 39.69 -11.26 -30.87
N ARG A 15 38.73 -11.66 -31.70
CA ARG A 15 37.69 -10.76 -32.31
C ARG A 15 36.44 -10.57 -31.50
N GLY A 16 36.29 -11.22 -30.33
CA GLY A 16 35.10 -11.19 -29.49
C GLY A 16 35.06 -10.08 -28.44
N VAL A 17 36.04 -9.17 -28.32
CA VAL A 17 36.16 -8.29 -27.13
C VAL A 17 35.95 -6.80 -27.41
N THR A 18 35.66 -6.38 -28.64
CA THR A 18 35.41 -4.96 -28.94
C THR A 18 34.15 -4.73 -29.75
N SER A 19 32.99 -5.25 -29.30
CA SER A 19 31.71 -4.76 -29.76
C SER A 19 31.17 -3.80 -28.70
N VAL A 20 31.12 -2.52 -29.05
CA VAL A 20 30.28 -1.51 -28.42
C VAL A 20 28.90 -2.11 -28.25
N ALA A 21 28.25 -1.94 -27.06
CA ALA A 21 26.96 -2.47 -26.77
C ALA A 21 26.03 -2.26 -27.96
N ASP A 22 25.52 -3.35 -28.53
CA ASP A 22 24.58 -3.27 -29.63
C ASP A 22 23.25 -2.75 -29.07
N PRO A 23 22.86 -1.51 -29.38
CA PRO A 23 21.57 -0.95 -28.95
C PRO A 23 20.39 -1.70 -29.59
N GLU A 24 20.64 -2.58 -30.54
CA GLU A 24 19.63 -3.38 -31.23
C GLU A 24 19.14 -4.56 -30.37
N ALA A 25 19.89 -5.01 -29.39
CA ALA A 25 19.46 -6.14 -28.54
C ALA A 25 18.14 -5.89 -27.77
N ILE A 26 17.86 -4.64 -27.41
CA ILE A 26 16.55 -4.26 -26.80
C ILE A 26 15.44 -4.18 -27.87
N ARG A 27 15.79 -3.94 -29.14
CA ARG A 27 14.83 -3.81 -30.24
C ARG A 27 14.26 -5.14 -30.74
N THR A 28 14.93 -6.24 -30.51
CA THR A 28 14.56 -7.54 -31.08
C THR A 28 13.57 -8.33 -30.22
N HIS A 29 13.17 -7.81 -29.05
CA HIS A 29 12.17 -8.49 -28.21
C HIS A 29 10.79 -8.37 -28.88
N PRO A 30 10.15 -9.47 -29.30
CA PRO A 30 8.89 -9.42 -30.06
C PRO A 30 7.68 -8.97 -29.23
N GLY A 31 7.90 -8.53 -27.98
CA GLY A 31 6.83 -8.25 -27.02
C GLY A 31 6.23 -9.53 -26.41
N PRO A 32 5.30 -9.39 -25.44
CA PRO A 32 4.69 -10.53 -24.76
C PRO A 32 3.95 -11.45 -25.73
N GLY A 33 4.38 -12.71 -25.81
CA GLY A 33 3.68 -13.73 -26.62
C GLY A 33 2.41 -14.26 -25.94
N PRO A 34 1.61 -15.12 -26.63
CA PRO A 34 0.39 -15.68 -26.06
C PRO A 34 0.62 -16.37 -24.71
N ARG A 35 1.73 -17.08 -24.54
CA ARG A 35 2.08 -17.76 -23.27
C ARG A 35 2.30 -16.78 -22.11
N THR A 36 2.87 -15.61 -22.39
CA THR A 36 3.08 -14.56 -21.39
C THR A 36 1.75 -13.97 -20.93
N TRP A 37 0.79 -13.77 -21.84
CA TRP A 37 -0.56 -13.33 -21.50
C TRP A 37 -1.31 -14.37 -20.67
N VAL A 38 -1.19 -15.67 -20.99
CA VAL A 38 -1.74 -16.75 -20.16
C VAL A 38 -1.10 -16.72 -18.77
N SER A 39 0.22 -16.56 -18.66
CA SER A 39 0.91 -16.43 -17.38
C SER A 39 0.44 -15.22 -16.59
N ALA A 40 0.18 -14.09 -17.24
CA ALA A 40 -0.37 -12.88 -16.61
C ALA A 40 -1.78 -13.13 -16.06
N ALA A 41 -2.65 -13.76 -16.84
CA ALA A 41 -3.99 -14.12 -16.39
C ALA A 41 -3.97 -15.13 -15.22
N VAL A 42 -3.15 -16.16 -15.30
CA VAL A 42 -2.98 -17.15 -14.22
C VAL A 42 -2.47 -16.50 -12.95
N SER A 43 -1.47 -15.62 -13.04
CA SER A 43 -0.94 -14.89 -11.89
C SER A 43 -1.96 -13.93 -11.28
N ALA A 44 -2.75 -13.25 -12.11
CA ALA A 44 -3.81 -12.36 -11.65
C ALA A 44 -4.92 -13.15 -10.93
N VAL A 45 -5.37 -14.25 -11.47
CA VAL A 45 -6.38 -15.12 -10.83
C VAL A 45 -5.83 -15.70 -9.53
N PHE A 46 -4.60 -16.21 -9.53
CA PHE A 46 -3.94 -16.72 -8.33
C PHE A 46 -3.84 -15.64 -7.25
N ALA A 47 -3.40 -14.43 -7.61
CA ALA A 47 -3.31 -13.30 -6.70
C ALA A 47 -4.68 -12.91 -6.13
N PHE A 48 -5.73 -12.89 -6.96
CA PHE A 48 -7.10 -12.65 -6.52
C PHE A 48 -7.54 -13.70 -5.50
N VAL A 49 -7.39 -14.99 -5.82
CA VAL A 49 -7.80 -16.11 -4.95
C VAL A 49 -7.07 -16.05 -3.60
N VAL A 50 -5.74 -15.91 -3.60
CA VAL A 50 -4.95 -15.84 -2.37
C VAL A 50 -5.38 -14.64 -1.51
N ASN A 51 -5.63 -13.48 -2.12
CA ASN A 51 -5.85 -12.25 -1.37
C ASN A 51 -7.30 -12.02 -0.96
N VAL A 52 -8.27 -12.68 -1.59
CA VAL A 52 -9.68 -12.63 -1.14
C VAL A 52 -9.92 -13.51 0.09
N ILE A 53 -9.12 -14.58 0.27
CA ILE A 53 -9.23 -15.46 1.42
C ILE A 53 -8.95 -14.68 2.70
N GLY A 54 -9.94 -14.65 3.59
CA GLY A 54 -9.83 -13.98 4.89
C GLY A 54 -9.82 -12.44 4.83
N VAL A 55 -10.18 -11.82 3.70
CA VAL A 55 -10.17 -10.36 3.53
C VAL A 55 -11.06 -9.63 4.56
N GLY A 56 -12.14 -10.26 5.02
CA GLY A 56 -13.07 -9.72 6.00
C GLY A 56 -12.74 -10.06 7.46
N ILE A 57 -11.72 -10.91 7.74
CA ILE A 57 -11.44 -11.35 9.10
C ILE A 57 -10.85 -10.23 9.97
N PRO A 58 -9.80 -9.49 9.56
CA PRO A 58 -9.28 -8.41 10.38
C PRO A 58 -10.29 -7.28 10.55
N VAL A 59 -10.47 -6.82 11.77
CA VAL A 59 -11.34 -5.66 12.03
C VAL A 59 -10.83 -4.43 11.26
N ALA A 60 -11.77 -3.62 10.77
CA ALA A 60 -11.41 -2.34 10.16
C ALA A 60 -10.84 -1.39 11.21
N TRP A 61 -9.92 -0.54 10.80
CA TRP A 61 -9.25 0.40 11.67
C TRP A 61 -9.34 1.83 11.14
N GLN A 62 -8.79 2.77 11.89
CA GLN A 62 -8.90 4.22 11.66
C GLN A 62 -8.56 4.64 10.23
N ASP A 63 -7.49 4.10 9.63
CA ASP A 63 -7.10 4.46 8.26
C ASP A 63 -8.15 4.06 7.20
N GLU A 64 -8.81 2.90 7.38
CA GLU A 64 -9.89 2.46 6.50
C GLU A 64 -11.18 3.26 6.75
N GLY A 65 -11.42 3.58 8.03
CA GLY A 65 -12.52 4.48 8.44
C GLY A 65 -12.42 5.84 7.77
N ALA A 66 -11.20 6.38 7.58
CA ALA A 66 -10.99 7.62 6.84
C ALA A 66 -11.48 7.51 5.38
N THR A 67 -11.21 6.39 4.70
CA THR A 67 -11.69 6.14 3.34
C THR A 67 -13.21 6.07 3.28
N TRP A 68 -13.81 5.32 4.21
CA TRP A 68 -15.26 5.18 4.29
C TRP A 68 -15.92 6.53 4.53
N ILE A 69 -15.49 7.27 5.56
CA ILE A 69 -16.14 8.53 6.01
C ILE A 69 -15.97 9.67 5.00
N VAL A 70 -14.86 9.72 4.26
CA VAL A 70 -14.66 10.68 3.18
C VAL A 70 -15.68 10.47 2.07
N ASN A 71 -15.97 9.23 1.75
CA ASN A 71 -16.87 8.88 0.65
C ASN A 71 -18.38 8.98 0.98
N GLN A 72 -18.72 9.14 2.27
CA GLN A 72 -20.10 9.47 2.67
C GLN A 72 -20.50 10.93 2.40
N ARG A 73 -19.55 11.78 2.00
CA ARG A 73 -19.77 13.20 1.74
C ARG A 73 -20.37 13.47 0.36
N SER A 74 -21.13 14.57 0.22
CA SER A 74 -21.47 15.08 -1.11
C SER A 74 -20.19 15.56 -1.85
N LEU A 75 -20.21 15.66 -3.19
CA LEU A 75 -19.06 16.14 -3.94
C LEU A 75 -18.56 17.52 -3.49
N PRO A 76 -19.40 18.54 -3.25
CA PRO A 76 -18.94 19.83 -2.73
C PRO A 76 -18.23 19.70 -1.36
N GLN A 77 -18.76 18.87 -0.46
CA GLN A 77 -18.17 18.61 0.85
C GLN A 77 -16.84 17.85 0.73
N PHE A 78 -16.77 16.90 -0.19
CA PHE A 78 -15.55 16.15 -0.53
C PHE A 78 -14.43 17.10 -0.97
N PHE A 79 -14.68 17.96 -1.94
CA PHE A 79 -13.66 18.91 -2.41
C PHE A 79 -13.33 19.97 -1.35
N SER A 80 -14.30 20.36 -0.52
CA SER A 80 -14.01 21.24 0.61
C SER A 80 -13.08 20.59 1.62
N LEU A 81 -13.27 19.30 1.94
CA LEU A 81 -12.36 18.55 2.81
C LEU A 81 -10.95 18.51 2.25
N LEU A 82 -10.78 18.15 0.98
CA LEU A 82 -9.46 18.02 0.36
C LEU A 82 -8.67 19.32 0.32
N ARG A 83 -9.31 20.49 0.48
CA ARG A 83 -8.60 21.78 0.62
C ARG A 83 -7.87 21.88 1.96
N ASP A 84 -8.37 21.23 2.99
CA ASP A 84 -7.87 21.35 4.37
C ASP A 84 -7.07 20.13 4.82
N VAL A 85 -7.41 18.91 4.33
CA VAL A 85 -6.80 17.66 4.80
C VAL A 85 -6.85 16.57 3.74
N ASP A 86 -5.87 15.67 3.76
CA ASP A 86 -5.80 14.37 3.06
C ASP A 86 -5.85 14.47 1.52
N ALA A 87 -5.44 15.61 0.96
CA ALA A 87 -5.35 15.81 -0.49
C ALA A 87 -4.50 14.73 -1.18
N VAL A 88 -3.50 14.19 -0.48
CA VAL A 88 -2.60 13.14 -0.95
C VAL A 88 -3.33 11.86 -1.41
N HIS A 89 -4.54 11.63 -0.92
CA HIS A 89 -5.40 10.51 -1.28
C HIS A 89 -6.59 10.89 -2.16
N GLY A 90 -6.70 12.16 -2.59
CA GLY A 90 -7.89 12.69 -3.25
C GLY A 90 -8.33 11.92 -4.50
N VAL A 91 -7.40 11.56 -5.39
CA VAL A 91 -7.71 10.77 -6.59
C VAL A 91 -8.13 9.34 -6.22
N TYR A 92 -7.46 8.73 -5.24
CA TYR A 92 -7.85 7.43 -4.73
C TYR A 92 -9.30 7.45 -4.18
N TYR A 93 -9.66 8.44 -3.39
CA TYR A 93 -11.02 8.57 -2.85
C TYR A 93 -12.08 8.75 -3.94
N LEU A 94 -11.80 9.50 -5.00
CA LEU A 94 -12.72 9.62 -6.14
C LEU A 94 -12.96 8.27 -6.84
N ILE A 95 -11.90 7.50 -7.05
CA ILE A 95 -11.98 6.17 -7.64
C ILE A 95 -12.72 5.22 -6.70
N MET A 96 -12.42 5.26 -5.40
CA MET A 96 -13.09 4.44 -4.39
C MET A 96 -14.57 4.79 -4.30
N ARG A 97 -14.95 6.06 -4.44
CA ARG A 97 -16.35 6.47 -4.51
C ARG A 97 -17.10 5.82 -5.67
N ALA A 98 -16.48 5.80 -6.86
CA ALA A 98 -17.06 5.10 -8.01
C ALA A 98 -17.17 3.59 -7.76
N TRP A 99 -16.16 2.99 -7.13
CA TRP A 99 -16.16 1.59 -6.75
C TRP A 99 -17.27 1.22 -5.77
N GLN A 100 -17.56 2.06 -4.78
CA GLN A 100 -18.63 1.83 -3.81
C GLN A 100 -20.02 1.72 -4.44
N HIS A 101 -20.29 2.36 -5.58
CA HIS A 101 -21.54 2.18 -6.30
C HIS A 101 -21.72 0.75 -6.84
N VAL A 102 -20.64 -0.01 -6.98
CA VAL A 102 -20.65 -1.40 -7.47
C VAL A 102 -20.54 -2.41 -6.33
N ALA A 103 -19.61 -2.17 -5.38
CA ALA A 103 -19.25 -3.13 -4.35
C ALA A 103 -19.86 -2.84 -2.97
N GLY A 104 -20.58 -1.72 -2.83
CA GLY A 104 -21.10 -1.25 -1.54
C GLY A 104 -20.02 -0.63 -0.66
N ASP A 105 -20.42 -0.19 0.53
CA ASP A 105 -19.57 0.53 1.49
C ASP A 105 -19.18 -0.31 2.73
N SER A 106 -19.45 -1.60 2.71
CA SER A 106 -19.00 -2.52 3.75
C SER A 106 -17.48 -2.65 3.77
N VAL A 107 -16.91 -3.08 4.90
CA VAL A 107 -15.46 -3.34 5.04
C VAL A 107 -14.94 -4.24 3.92
N ILE A 108 -15.65 -5.34 3.63
CA ILE A 108 -15.28 -6.27 2.56
C ILE A 108 -15.38 -5.58 1.20
N GLY A 109 -16.48 -4.86 0.94
CA GLY A 109 -16.69 -4.14 -0.32
C GLY A 109 -15.54 -3.17 -0.64
N LEU A 110 -15.09 -2.40 0.35
CA LEU A 110 -13.97 -1.48 0.18
C LEU A 110 -12.64 -2.20 -0.06
N ARG A 111 -12.36 -3.28 0.68
CA ARG A 111 -11.11 -4.07 0.55
C ARG A 111 -11.03 -4.82 -0.78
N MET A 112 -12.17 -5.20 -1.36
CA MET A 112 -12.20 -5.86 -2.69
C MET A 112 -11.57 -5.01 -3.78
N PHE A 113 -11.59 -3.67 -3.68
CA PHE A 113 -10.83 -2.80 -4.58
C PHE A 113 -9.32 -3.08 -4.52
N SER A 114 -8.79 -3.23 -3.31
CA SER A 114 -7.37 -3.52 -3.09
C SER A 114 -7.00 -4.94 -3.56
N VAL A 115 -7.89 -5.93 -3.36
CA VAL A 115 -7.71 -7.30 -3.88
C VAL A 115 -7.61 -7.29 -5.41
N VAL A 116 -8.51 -6.56 -6.08
CA VAL A 116 -8.48 -6.39 -7.55
C VAL A 116 -7.20 -5.67 -7.99
N ALA A 117 -6.78 -4.65 -7.26
CA ALA A 117 -5.53 -3.93 -7.56
C ALA A 117 -4.31 -4.86 -7.46
N VAL A 118 -4.23 -5.71 -6.42
CA VAL A 118 -3.16 -6.72 -6.28
C VAL A 118 -3.20 -7.74 -7.43
N ALA A 119 -4.38 -8.19 -7.82
CA ALA A 119 -4.53 -9.12 -8.93
C ALA A 119 -4.04 -8.53 -10.26
N LEU A 120 -4.45 -7.30 -10.56
CA LEU A 120 -3.97 -6.57 -11.75
C LEU A 120 -2.46 -6.33 -11.68
N GLY A 121 -1.94 -5.95 -10.50
CA GLY A 121 -0.50 -5.76 -10.28
C GLY A 121 0.31 -7.02 -10.54
N ALA A 122 -0.16 -8.21 -10.14
CA ALA A 122 0.48 -9.48 -10.42
C ALA A 122 0.54 -9.78 -11.93
N GLY A 123 -0.55 -9.53 -12.66
CA GLY A 123 -0.57 -9.65 -14.11
C GLY A 123 0.40 -8.68 -14.81
N LEU A 124 0.42 -7.41 -14.36
CA LEU A 124 1.36 -6.41 -14.87
C LEU A 124 2.83 -6.76 -14.56
N ALA A 125 3.10 -7.36 -13.39
CA ALA A 125 4.43 -7.81 -13.03
C ALA A 125 4.94 -8.92 -13.97
N VAL A 126 4.06 -9.83 -14.42
CA VAL A 126 4.38 -10.84 -15.45
C VAL A 126 4.81 -10.15 -16.75
N LEU A 127 4.01 -9.21 -17.23
CA LEU A 127 4.29 -8.49 -18.49
C LEU A 127 5.58 -7.69 -18.39
N LEU A 128 5.79 -7.00 -17.27
CA LEU A 128 7.01 -6.21 -17.04
C LEU A 128 8.25 -7.10 -16.89
N ALA A 129 8.15 -8.23 -16.20
CA ALA A 129 9.27 -9.17 -16.09
C ALA A 129 9.65 -9.78 -17.45
N SER A 130 8.66 -10.04 -18.31
CA SER A 130 8.91 -10.48 -19.70
C SER A 130 9.67 -9.41 -20.50
N GLU A 131 9.27 -8.15 -20.42
CA GLU A 131 9.95 -7.02 -21.10
C GLU A 131 11.40 -6.81 -20.58
N LEU A 132 11.63 -6.96 -19.28
CA LEU A 132 12.92 -6.69 -18.64
C LEU A 132 13.91 -7.86 -18.75
N PHE A 133 13.41 -9.09 -18.55
CA PHE A 133 14.24 -10.26 -18.25
C PHE A 133 13.90 -11.48 -19.13
N GLY A 134 12.87 -11.34 -19.98
CA GLY A 134 12.38 -12.39 -20.85
C GLY A 134 11.35 -13.32 -20.18
N ASP A 135 10.68 -14.10 -21.02
CA ASP A 135 9.51 -14.93 -20.64
C ASP A 135 9.77 -15.95 -19.54
N ARG A 136 11.05 -16.39 -19.39
CA ARG A 136 11.41 -17.33 -18.32
C ARG A 136 11.22 -16.76 -16.92
N SER A 137 11.30 -15.46 -16.75
CA SER A 137 11.15 -14.75 -15.48
C SER A 137 9.70 -14.39 -15.18
N ALA A 138 8.86 -14.32 -16.22
CA ALA A 138 7.56 -13.71 -16.21
C ALA A 138 6.60 -14.32 -15.17
N LEU A 139 6.28 -15.61 -15.30
CA LEU A 139 5.36 -16.32 -14.39
C LEU A 139 5.80 -16.19 -12.92
N TRP A 140 7.09 -16.38 -12.67
CA TRP A 140 7.64 -16.37 -11.30
C TRP A 140 7.54 -15.02 -10.62
N ALA A 141 7.68 -13.92 -11.39
CA ALA A 141 7.47 -12.57 -10.88
C ALA A 141 6.02 -12.33 -10.46
N GLY A 142 5.05 -12.76 -11.28
CA GLY A 142 3.63 -12.62 -10.95
C GLY A 142 3.20 -13.44 -9.74
N LEU A 143 3.67 -14.70 -9.65
CA LEU A 143 3.36 -15.56 -8.50
C LEU A 143 4.04 -15.05 -7.21
N ALA A 144 5.28 -14.56 -7.28
CA ALA A 144 5.94 -13.92 -6.16
C ALA A 144 5.18 -12.65 -5.71
N TYR A 145 4.79 -11.78 -6.66
CA TYR A 145 3.99 -10.59 -6.37
C TYR A 145 2.75 -10.90 -5.53
N ALA A 146 2.04 -11.98 -5.88
CA ALA A 146 0.78 -12.35 -5.25
C ALA A 146 0.87 -12.64 -3.76
N VAL A 147 2.04 -13.13 -3.29
CA VAL A 147 2.23 -13.62 -1.91
C VAL A 147 3.14 -12.76 -1.06
N LEU A 148 3.85 -11.80 -1.68
CA LEU A 148 4.72 -10.91 -0.91
C LEU A 148 3.92 -10.17 0.17
N PRO A 149 4.49 -10.03 1.37
CA PRO A 149 3.82 -9.46 2.53
C PRO A 149 3.14 -8.12 2.26
N GLN A 150 3.78 -7.21 1.55
CA GLN A 150 3.18 -5.91 1.21
C GLN A 150 1.94 -6.01 0.32
N ALA A 151 1.87 -7.00 -0.59
CA ALA A 151 0.68 -7.25 -1.39
C ALA A 151 -0.45 -7.79 -0.53
N THR A 152 -0.14 -8.79 0.32
CA THR A 152 -1.15 -9.49 1.13
C THR A 152 -1.66 -8.64 2.31
N TRP A 153 -0.82 -7.77 2.88
CA TRP A 153 -1.24 -6.72 3.79
C TRP A 153 -2.12 -5.68 3.09
N GLY A 154 -1.63 -5.15 1.97
CA GLY A 154 -2.35 -4.12 1.26
C GLY A 154 -3.71 -4.58 0.70
N ALA A 155 -3.89 -5.87 0.44
CA ALA A 155 -5.18 -6.44 0.01
C ALA A 155 -6.27 -6.35 1.09
N ILE A 156 -5.89 -6.35 2.38
CA ILE A 156 -6.80 -6.17 3.51
C ILE A 156 -6.89 -4.72 3.98
N GLU A 157 -6.40 -3.77 3.18
CA GLU A 157 -6.39 -2.34 3.44
C GLU A 157 -7.23 -1.58 2.42
N ALA A 158 -8.26 -0.86 2.86
CA ALA A 158 -8.99 0.06 1.99
C ALA A 158 -8.25 1.41 1.89
N ARG A 159 -6.99 1.37 1.40
CA ARG A 159 -6.10 2.54 1.23
C ARG A 159 -5.39 2.50 -0.12
N SER A 160 -4.81 3.63 -0.53
CA SER A 160 -4.22 3.82 -1.86
C SER A 160 -2.93 3.02 -2.14
N TYR A 161 -2.32 2.40 -1.14
CA TYR A 161 -0.93 1.90 -1.22
C TYR A 161 -0.71 0.84 -2.30
N VAL A 162 -1.47 -0.26 -2.29
CA VAL A 162 -1.31 -1.31 -3.32
C VAL A 162 -1.82 -0.87 -4.68
N PHE A 163 -2.83 -0.01 -4.72
CA PHE A 163 -3.30 0.56 -5.98
C PHE A 163 -2.25 1.48 -6.60
N SER A 164 -1.54 2.28 -5.78
CA SER A 164 -0.38 3.05 -6.23
C SER A 164 0.75 2.15 -6.74
N ALA A 165 1.07 1.06 -6.03
CA ALA A 165 2.07 0.09 -6.49
C ALA A 165 1.70 -0.53 -7.85
N THR A 166 0.42 -0.85 -8.06
CA THR A 166 -0.10 -1.35 -9.34
C THR A 166 0.00 -0.29 -10.44
N ALA A 167 -0.38 0.97 -10.15
CA ALA A 167 -0.27 2.08 -11.09
C ALA A 167 1.19 2.37 -11.48
N VAL A 168 2.12 2.33 -10.50
CA VAL A 168 3.57 2.44 -10.76
C VAL A 168 4.04 1.28 -11.64
N THR A 169 3.61 0.05 -11.38
CA THR A 169 3.98 -1.12 -12.22
C THR A 169 3.50 -0.95 -13.65
N ALA A 170 2.28 -0.41 -13.85
CA ALA A 170 1.75 -0.09 -15.18
C ALA A 170 2.57 1.00 -15.89
N ALA A 171 2.96 2.06 -15.15
CA ALA A 171 3.81 3.12 -15.69
C ALA A 171 5.20 2.60 -16.07
N MET A 172 5.81 1.75 -15.23
CA MET A 172 7.09 1.09 -15.55
C MET A 172 6.99 0.21 -16.80
N LEU A 173 5.92 -0.57 -16.92
CA LEU A 173 5.67 -1.36 -18.12
C LEU A 173 5.54 -0.46 -19.37
N ALA A 174 4.76 0.61 -19.28
CA ALA A 174 4.61 1.57 -20.38
C ALA A 174 5.96 2.23 -20.76
N PHE A 175 6.81 2.55 -19.79
CA PHE A 175 8.16 3.06 -20.02
C PHE A 175 8.99 2.09 -20.87
N TRP A 176 9.07 0.81 -20.46
CA TRP A 176 9.88 -0.18 -21.19
C TRP A 176 9.31 -0.48 -22.56
N ILE A 177 8.00 -0.52 -22.72
CA ILE A 177 7.36 -0.61 -24.03
C ILE A 177 7.72 0.63 -24.88
N ALA A 178 7.74 1.83 -24.30
CA ALA A 178 8.10 3.06 -25.01
C ALA A 178 9.58 3.06 -25.47
N VAL A 179 10.50 2.53 -24.65
CA VAL A 179 11.90 2.33 -25.03
C VAL A 179 12.03 1.39 -26.21
N ARG A 180 11.24 0.31 -26.26
CA ARG A 180 11.23 -0.67 -27.35
C ARG A 180 10.55 -0.14 -28.63
N VAL A 181 9.32 0.37 -28.48
CA VAL A 181 8.44 0.74 -29.63
C VAL A 181 8.78 2.12 -30.21
N ARG A 182 9.27 3.06 -29.37
CA ARG A 182 9.70 4.42 -29.74
C ARG A 182 8.66 5.28 -30.45
N ARG A 183 7.38 5.06 -30.19
CA ARG A 183 6.29 5.87 -30.71
C ARG A 183 5.88 6.93 -29.67
N TRP A 184 5.58 8.15 -30.15
CA TRP A 184 5.25 9.28 -29.28
C TRP A 184 4.05 9.00 -28.36
N TYR A 185 3.03 8.29 -28.85
CA TYR A 185 1.84 7.97 -28.09
C TYR A 185 2.12 6.99 -26.93
N VAL A 186 3.11 6.10 -27.06
CA VAL A 186 3.52 5.21 -25.97
C VAL A 186 4.28 6.00 -24.89
N TRP A 187 5.11 6.96 -25.32
CA TRP A 187 5.75 7.89 -24.38
C TRP A 187 4.73 8.78 -23.67
N ALA A 188 3.68 9.24 -24.38
CA ALA A 188 2.59 9.99 -23.77
C ALA A 188 1.80 9.13 -22.77
N ALA A 189 1.51 7.86 -23.09
CA ALA A 189 0.87 6.93 -22.16
C ALA A 189 1.71 6.74 -20.89
N TYR A 190 3.03 6.60 -21.00
CA TYR A 190 3.93 6.55 -19.85
C TYR A 190 3.84 7.82 -19.00
N SER A 191 3.90 9.02 -19.60
CA SER A 191 3.74 10.30 -18.88
C SER A 191 2.44 10.36 -18.09
N VAL A 192 1.32 9.96 -18.72
CA VAL A 192 0.00 9.94 -18.08
C VAL A 192 -0.04 8.95 -16.93
N LEU A 193 0.47 7.73 -17.11
CA LEU A 193 0.49 6.71 -16.07
C LEU A 193 1.43 7.09 -14.90
N LEU A 194 2.58 7.74 -15.20
CA LEU A 194 3.44 8.30 -14.17
C LEU A 194 2.67 9.36 -13.36
N ALA A 195 2.09 10.34 -14.02
CA ALA A 195 1.32 11.38 -13.35
C ALA A 195 0.15 10.79 -12.55
N PHE A 196 -0.59 9.85 -13.12
CA PHE A 196 -1.67 9.15 -12.44
C PHE A 196 -1.20 8.44 -11.17
N SER A 197 -0.08 7.69 -11.22
CA SER A 197 0.44 6.97 -10.07
C SER A 197 0.82 7.89 -8.91
N VAL A 198 1.36 9.08 -9.21
CA VAL A 198 1.71 10.12 -8.23
C VAL A 198 0.46 10.77 -7.65
N HIS A 199 -0.58 11.02 -8.46
CA HIS A 199 -1.86 11.57 -7.98
C HIS A 199 -2.66 10.56 -7.14
N VAL A 200 -2.49 9.26 -7.36
CA VAL A 200 -3.06 8.21 -6.50
C VAL A 200 -2.41 8.23 -5.12
N PHE A 201 -1.07 8.37 -5.10
CA PHE A 201 -0.29 8.49 -3.87
C PHE A 201 1.08 9.07 -4.18
N MET A 202 1.38 10.26 -3.63
CA MET A 202 2.55 11.06 -4.01
C MET A 202 3.89 10.32 -3.90
N PHE A 203 4.04 9.40 -2.95
CA PHE A 203 5.27 8.62 -2.77
C PHE A 203 5.53 7.61 -3.89
N GLY A 204 4.54 7.37 -4.77
CA GLY A 204 4.75 6.66 -6.04
C GLY A 204 5.87 7.26 -6.90
N ALA A 205 6.10 8.58 -6.80
CA ALA A 205 7.17 9.27 -7.50
C ALA A 205 8.56 8.70 -7.20
N LEU A 206 8.80 8.22 -5.99
CA LEU A 206 10.09 7.71 -5.54
C LEU A 206 10.54 6.46 -6.30
N ALA A 207 9.62 5.67 -6.82
CA ALA A 207 9.91 4.49 -7.61
C ALA A 207 10.66 4.82 -8.92
N PHE A 208 10.36 5.97 -9.52
CA PHE A 208 10.93 6.37 -10.82
C PHE A 208 12.37 6.85 -10.73
N VAL A 209 12.90 7.10 -9.54
CA VAL A 209 14.33 7.41 -9.34
C VAL A 209 15.21 6.29 -9.86
N GLY A 210 14.75 5.03 -9.75
CA GLY A 210 15.46 3.87 -10.32
C GLY A 210 15.63 3.95 -11.83
N LEU A 211 14.67 4.52 -12.57
CA LEU A 211 14.81 4.76 -14.02
C LEU A 211 15.89 5.81 -14.33
N GLY A 212 15.98 6.85 -13.49
CA GLY A 212 17.05 7.86 -13.63
C GLY A 212 18.45 7.26 -13.51
N LEU A 213 18.63 6.27 -12.63
CA LEU A 213 19.91 5.54 -12.50
C LEU A 213 20.23 4.69 -13.74
N ALA A 214 19.23 4.20 -14.44
CA ALA A 214 19.38 3.37 -15.62
C ALA A 214 19.60 4.16 -16.92
N ILE A 215 19.35 5.48 -16.91
CA ILE A 215 19.31 6.32 -18.12
C ILE A 215 20.64 6.30 -18.91
N PHE A 216 21.76 6.13 -18.23
CA PHE A 216 23.09 6.08 -18.82
C PHE A 216 23.33 4.84 -19.71
N PHE A 217 22.42 3.85 -19.63
CA PHE A 217 22.53 2.59 -20.37
C PHE A 217 21.59 2.53 -21.57
N PHE A 218 20.86 3.63 -21.87
CA PHE A 218 19.99 3.75 -23.04
C PHE A 218 20.70 4.45 -24.19
N ASP A 219 20.24 4.21 -25.42
CA ASP A 219 20.68 5.00 -26.55
C ASP A 219 20.12 6.43 -26.52
N ARG A 220 20.74 7.37 -27.27
CA ARG A 220 20.37 8.79 -27.24
C ARG A 220 18.90 9.07 -27.58
N ARG A 221 18.26 8.25 -28.44
CA ARG A 221 16.85 8.44 -28.80
C ARG A 221 15.91 8.03 -27.67
N ALA A 222 16.20 6.90 -27.03
CA ALA A 222 15.46 6.45 -25.83
C ALA A 222 15.65 7.43 -24.68
N VAL A 223 16.87 7.91 -24.43
CA VAL A 223 17.19 8.94 -23.42
C VAL A 223 16.36 10.19 -23.63
N ARG A 224 16.32 10.72 -24.88
CA ARG A 224 15.51 11.92 -25.18
C ARG A 224 14.01 11.68 -24.89
N GLY A 225 13.47 10.56 -25.35
CA GLY A 225 12.06 10.19 -25.07
C GLY A 225 11.80 10.07 -23.58
N ALA A 226 12.68 9.37 -22.84
CA ALA A 226 12.58 9.20 -21.40
C ALA A 226 12.59 10.53 -20.66
N ILE A 227 13.54 11.42 -20.97
CA ILE A 227 13.66 12.74 -20.30
C ILE A 227 12.40 13.58 -20.55
N ILE A 228 12.00 13.74 -21.83
CA ILE A 228 10.85 14.57 -22.19
C ILE A 228 9.57 14.06 -21.50
N SER A 229 9.31 12.75 -21.58
CA SER A 229 8.10 12.15 -21.07
C SER A 229 8.06 12.14 -19.54
N THR A 230 9.20 11.85 -18.87
CA THR A 230 9.30 11.92 -17.42
C THR A 230 9.13 13.37 -16.93
N ALA A 231 9.79 14.33 -17.59
CA ALA A 231 9.65 15.74 -17.26
C ALA A 231 8.18 16.22 -17.43
N ALA A 232 7.51 15.82 -18.53
CA ALA A 232 6.10 16.15 -18.74
C ALA A 232 5.20 15.57 -17.65
N GLY A 233 5.41 14.30 -17.25
CA GLY A 233 4.70 13.67 -16.16
C GLY A 233 4.96 14.35 -14.79
N ILE A 234 6.22 14.70 -14.51
CA ILE A 234 6.58 15.44 -13.28
C ILE A 234 5.93 16.82 -13.26
N VAL A 235 6.01 17.59 -14.36
CA VAL A 235 5.39 18.92 -14.44
C VAL A 235 3.89 18.84 -14.18
N ALA A 236 3.22 17.83 -14.71
CA ALA A 236 1.80 17.58 -14.43
C ALA A 236 1.50 17.31 -12.95
N CYS A 237 2.47 16.77 -12.20
CA CYS A 237 2.33 16.48 -10.78
C CYS A 237 2.64 17.69 -9.86
N VAL A 238 3.40 18.69 -10.34
CA VAL A 238 3.86 19.80 -9.49
C VAL A 238 2.73 20.52 -8.75
N PRO A 239 1.61 20.91 -9.39
CA PRO A 239 0.53 21.59 -8.69
C PRO A 239 -0.06 20.76 -7.55
N PHE A 240 -0.25 19.44 -7.80
CA PHE A 240 -0.75 18.51 -6.80
C PHE A 240 0.22 18.33 -5.63
N VAL A 241 1.50 18.10 -5.90
CA VAL A 241 2.52 17.90 -4.87
C VAL A 241 2.67 19.15 -3.99
N VAL A 242 2.75 20.33 -4.61
CA VAL A 242 2.82 21.63 -3.88
C VAL A 242 1.58 21.81 -3.00
N PHE A 243 0.41 21.45 -3.50
CA PHE A 243 -0.83 21.54 -2.72
C PHE A 243 -0.85 20.54 -1.55
N ALA A 244 -0.49 19.28 -1.78
CA ALA A 244 -0.42 18.24 -0.74
C ALA A 244 0.64 18.58 0.35
N MET A 245 1.78 19.15 -0.04
CA MET A 245 2.82 19.58 0.92
C MET A 245 2.36 20.66 1.88
N ARG A 246 1.39 21.51 1.52
CA ARG A 246 0.81 22.50 2.44
C ARG A 246 0.06 21.84 3.60
N GLN A 247 -0.27 20.57 3.47
CA GLN A 247 -0.97 19.78 4.49
C GLN A 247 -0.02 18.85 5.26
N SER A 248 1.30 19.04 5.17
CA SER A 248 2.30 18.15 5.78
C SER A 248 2.20 18.05 7.31
N GLY A 249 1.67 19.06 8.00
CA GLY A 249 1.46 19.03 9.46
C GLY A 249 0.57 17.88 9.93
N GLN A 250 -0.30 17.31 9.06
CA GLN A 250 -1.12 16.15 9.43
C GLN A 250 -0.33 14.85 9.65
N VAL A 251 0.92 14.79 9.22
CA VAL A 251 1.81 13.62 9.39
C VAL A 251 2.89 13.84 10.44
N ASP A 252 2.88 14.95 11.19
CA ASP A 252 3.87 15.25 12.25
C ASP A 252 3.90 14.19 13.36
N TRP A 253 2.78 13.46 13.56
CA TRP A 253 2.72 12.34 14.48
C TRP A 253 3.72 11.22 14.13
N ILE A 254 4.18 11.12 12.88
CA ILE A 254 5.18 10.11 12.45
C ILE A 254 6.52 10.36 13.14
N ARG A 255 6.85 11.60 13.50
CA ARG A 255 8.13 11.99 14.13
C ARG A 255 8.37 11.30 15.47
N GLN A 256 7.29 10.84 16.15
CA GLN A 256 7.40 10.09 17.41
C GLN A 256 7.84 8.63 17.22
N TYR A 257 7.79 8.10 15.98
CA TYR A 257 8.19 6.73 15.70
C TYR A 257 9.63 6.68 15.22
N THR A 258 10.43 5.86 15.90
CA THR A 258 11.80 5.54 15.50
C THR A 258 11.82 4.11 14.97
N TYR A 259 12.23 3.95 13.72
CA TYR A 259 12.38 2.64 13.12
C TYR A 259 13.86 2.24 13.12
N GLY A 260 14.18 1.02 13.58
CA GLY A 260 15.51 0.46 13.47
C GLY A 260 15.86 0.07 12.02
N PRO A 261 17.15 -0.10 11.69
CA PRO A 261 17.59 -0.46 10.33
C PRO A 261 16.92 -1.71 9.76
N GLU A 262 16.61 -2.68 10.62
CA GLU A 262 15.89 -3.91 10.26
C GLU A 262 14.46 -3.65 9.77
N SER A 263 13.82 -2.58 10.25
CA SER A 263 12.46 -2.21 9.83
C SER A 263 12.42 -1.71 8.40
N TYR A 264 13.50 -1.10 7.90
CA TYR A 264 13.51 -0.46 6.59
C TYR A 264 13.46 -1.43 5.41
N LEU A 265 14.11 -2.58 5.53
CA LEU A 265 14.16 -3.56 4.45
C LEU A 265 13.54 -4.90 4.85
N VAL A 266 13.81 -5.37 6.06
CA VAL A 266 13.41 -6.72 6.48
C VAL A 266 11.94 -6.76 6.89
N THR A 267 11.58 -6.00 7.93
CA THR A 267 10.20 -6.02 8.47
C THR A 267 9.20 -5.51 7.43
N THR A 268 9.55 -4.45 6.69
CA THR A 268 8.69 -3.88 5.66
C THR A 268 8.44 -4.84 4.51
N LEU A 269 9.48 -5.53 4.02
CA LEU A 269 9.34 -6.42 2.85
C LEU A 269 8.81 -7.81 3.20
N TRP A 270 9.11 -8.32 4.39
CA TRP A 270 8.89 -9.73 4.75
C TRP A 270 7.94 -9.95 5.92
N GLY A 271 7.51 -8.88 6.59
CA GLY A 271 6.75 -8.96 7.84
C GLY A 271 7.64 -9.20 9.07
N GLY A 272 7.05 -9.09 10.27
CA GLY A 272 7.80 -9.02 11.53
C GLY A 272 8.18 -10.35 12.17
N THR A 273 7.93 -11.51 11.54
CA THR A 273 8.22 -12.82 12.14
C THR A 273 9.73 -13.13 12.12
N ALA A 274 10.21 -13.96 13.08
CA ALA A 274 11.61 -14.37 13.14
C ALA A 274 12.06 -15.10 11.85
N LEU A 275 11.22 -15.99 11.32
CA LEU A 275 11.49 -16.69 10.05
C LEU A 275 11.63 -15.67 8.90
N ALA A 276 10.73 -14.70 8.82
CA ALA A 276 10.77 -13.67 7.78
C ALA A 276 12.03 -12.81 7.88
N LYS A 277 12.48 -12.46 9.08
CA LYS A 277 13.69 -11.67 9.30
C LYS A 277 14.93 -12.38 8.75
N TRP A 278 15.14 -13.63 9.08
CA TRP A 278 16.36 -14.36 8.67
C TRP A 278 16.27 -14.92 7.26
N ALA A 279 15.24 -15.69 6.96
CA ALA A 279 15.09 -16.31 5.65
C ALA A 279 14.78 -15.28 4.56
N GLY A 280 13.95 -14.29 4.87
CA GLY A 280 13.67 -13.18 3.94
C GLY A 280 14.92 -12.34 3.65
N SER A 281 15.75 -12.05 4.67
CA SER A 281 17.04 -11.38 4.46
C SER A 281 17.96 -12.21 3.58
N ALA A 282 18.05 -13.52 3.79
CA ALA A 282 18.86 -14.41 2.97
C ALA A 282 18.37 -14.42 1.51
N ILE A 283 17.05 -14.48 1.29
CA ILE A 283 16.47 -14.36 -0.06
C ILE A 283 16.82 -13.01 -0.68
N LEU A 284 16.63 -11.91 0.06
CA LEU A 284 16.92 -10.55 -0.43
C LEU A 284 18.40 -10.41 -0.84
N VAL A 285 19.32 -10.82 0.02
CA VAL A 285 20.78 -10.76 -0.26
C VAL A 285 21.12 -11.62 -1.47
N THR A 286 20.59 -12.84 -1.55
CA THR A 286 20.83 -13.76 -2.68
C THR A 286 20.32 -13.16 -3.98
N VAL A 287 19.09 -12.65 -3.99
CA VAL A 287 18.46 -12.07 -5.19
C VAL A 287 19.16 -10.79 -5.62
N LEU A 288 19.51 -9.90 -4.69
CA LEU A 288 20.28 -8.69 -4.99
C LEU A 288 21.70 -9.01 -5.47
N GLY A 289 22.40 -9.92 -4.80
CA GLY A 289 23.74 -10.35 -5.20
C GLY A 289 23.74 -10.94 -6.61
N TRP A 290 22.75 -11.79 -6.92
CA TRP A 290 22.57 -12.35 -8.26
C TRP A 290 22.25 -11.27 -9.31
N ALA A 291 21.39 -10.32 -8.98
CA ALA A 291 21.02 -9.21 -9.87
C ALA A 291 22.22 -8.30 -10.14
N VAL A 292 22.99 -7.92 -9.12
CA VAL A 292 24.22 -7.11 -9.26
C VAL A 292 25.26 -7.82 -10.10
N TRP A 293 25.47 -9.12 -9.86
CA TRP A 293 26.38 -9.93 -10.67
C TRP A 293 25.92 -10.01 -12.13
N SER A 294 24.62 -10.23 -12.36
CA SER A 294 24.02 -10.33 -13.69
C SER A 294 24.01 -8.99 -14.44
N ALA A 295 24.03 -7.85 -13.74
CA ALA A 295 24.13 -6.52 -14.35
C ALA A 295 25.45 -6.25 -15.10
N ARG A 296 26.44 -7.16 -14.99
CA ARG A 296 27.61 -7.17 -15.85
C ARG A 296 27.26 -7.51 -17.31
N ARG A 297 26.16 -8.24 -17.52
CA ARG A 297 25.62 -8.51 -18.84
C ARG A 297 24.96 -7.23 -19.38
N ARG A 298 25.40 -6.80 -20.57
CA ARG A 298 24.93 -5.52 -21.15
C ARG A 298 23.45 -5.48 -21.47
N ASP A 299 22.89 -6.61 -21.91
CA ASP A 299 21.49 -6.80 -22.27
C ASP A 299 20.53 -6.67 -21.07
N LEU A 300 20.95 -7.02 -19.86
CA LEU A 300 20.15 -6.98 -18.64
C LEU A 300 20.41 -5.74 -17.77
N ARG A 301 21.50 -5.04 -18.00
CA ARG A 301 22.04 -3.99 -17.11
C ARG A 301 21.04 -2.90 -16.79
N ALA A 302 20.43 -2.30 -17.82
CA ALA A 302 19.48 -1.21 -17.63
C ALA A 302 18.27 -1.67 -16.82
N GLY A 303 17.69 -2.83 -17.14
CA GLY A 303 16.54 -3.41 -16.44
C GLY A 303 16.85 -3.71 -14.98
N LEU A 304 18.00 -4.33 -14.71
CA LEU A 304 18.40 -4.69 -13.34
C LEU A 304 18.68 -3.45 -12.49
N ILE A 305 19.42 -2.45 -13.03
CA ILE A 305 19.74 -1.21 -12.31
C ILE A 305 18.45 -0.44 -12.00
N ALA A 306 17.52 -0.31 -12.97
CA ALA A 306 16.23 0.32 -12.75
C ALA A 306 15.44 -0.39 -11.66
N THR A 307 15.38 -1.72 -11.68
CA THR A 307 14.62 -2.52 -10.73
C THR A 307 15.23 -2.49 -9.32
N ILE A 308 16.57 -2.57 -9.20
CA ILE A 308 17.26 -2.43 -7.92
C ILE A 308 17.05 -1.01 -7.37
N GLY A 309 17.19 0.01 -8.21
CA GLY A 309 16.92 1.39 -7.82
C GLY A 309 15.46 1.59 -7.36
N TRP A 310 14.50 1.00 -8.08
CA TRP A 310 13.09 1.02 -7.66
C TRP A 310 12.86 0.37 -6.29
N LEU A 311 13.53 -0.75 -6.02
CA LEU A 311 13.41 -1.41 -4.71
C LEU A 311 14.00 -0.58 -3.57
N VAL A 312 15.18 0.03 -3.79
CA VAL A 312 16.00 0.62 -2.71
C VAL A 312 15.74 2.11 -2.52
N MET A 313 15.59 2.89 -3.63
CA MET A 313 15.54 4.35 -3.55
C MET A 313 14.38 4.91 -2.75
N PRO A 314 13.14 4.38 -2.82
CA PRO A 314 12.05 4.91 -2.01
C PRO A 314 12.37 4.89 -0.51
N THR A 315 12.85 3.78 -0.01
CA THR A 315 13.27 3.65 1.41
C THR A 315 14.46 4.56 1.71
N ALA A 316 15.51 4.53 0.89
CA ALA A 316 16.71 5.31 1.10
C ALA A 316 16.43 6.81 1.14
N ILE A 317 15.58 7.32 0.25
CA ILE A 317 15.22 8.73 0.19
C ILE A 317 14.42 9.16 1.43
N LEU A 318 13.41 8.37 1.86
CA LEU A 318 12.61 8.71 3.04
C LEU A 318 13.45 8.66 4.32
N VAL A 319 14.33 7.66 4.46
CA VAL A 319 15.21 7.55 5.63
C VAL A 319 16.24 8.67 5.65
N ALA A 320 16.93 8.93 4.52
CA ALA A 320 17.91 10.01 4.42
C ALA A 320 17.29 11.40 4.53
N GLY A 321 16.04 11.56 4.09
CA GLY A 321 15.31 12.82 4.16
C GLY A 321 14.60 13.06 5.50
N SER A 322 14.63 12.11 6.43
CA SER A 322 13.99 12.25 7.74
C SER A 322 14.40 13.53 8.51
N PRO A 323 15.67 13.96 8.50
CA PRO A 323 16.08 15.22 9.15
C PRO A 323 15.42 16.47 8.57
N ILE A 324 15.03 16.46 7.30
CA ILE A 324 14.38 17.57 6.59
C ILE A 324 12.86 17.40 6.47
N GLY A 325 12.25 16.47 7.21
CA GLY A 325 10.82 16.27 7.27
C GLY A 325 10.22 15.25 6.30
N LEU A 326 11.05 14.53 5.53
CA LEU A 326 10.59 13.36 4.81
C LEU A 326 10.52 12.19 5.80
N LEU A 327 9.30 11.80 6.17
CA LEU A 327 9.08 10.85 7.25
C LEU A 327 8.90 9.44 6.68
N TYR A 328 9.72 8.50 7.16
CA TYR A 328 9.58 7.10 6.83
C TYR A 328 8.45 6.43 7.63
N ILE A 329 7.61 5.69 6.94
CA ILE A 329 6.69 4.72 7.52
C ILE A 329 6.56 3.53 6.55
N PRO A 330 6.49 2.27 7.02
CA PRO A 330 6.52 1.09 6.14
C PRO A 330 5.53 1.12 4.99
N ARG A 331 4.30 1.60 5.21
CA ARG A 331 3.26 1.67 4.18
C ARG A 331 3.56 2.69 3.05
N TYR A 332 4.43 3.67 3.27
CA TYR A 332 4.79 4.67 2.23
C TYR A 332 5.72 4.10 1.16
N VAL A 333 6.45 3.03 1.49
CA VAL A 333 7.34 2.34 0.56
C VAL A 333 6.74 1.07 -0.04
N THR A 334 5.43 0.85 0.11
CA THR A 334 4.71 -0.25 -0.53
C THR A 334 4.94 -0.28 -2.05
N VAL A 335 5.16 0.88 -2.67
CA VAL A 335 5.49 0.99 -4.11
C VAL A 335 6.77 0.23 -4.51
N SER A 336 7.62 -0.18 -3.57
CA SER A 336 8.89 -0.89 -3.83
C SER A 336 8.73 -2.40 -3.98
N PHE A 337 7.67 -3.01 -3.42
CA PHE A 337 7.56 -4.47 -3.42
C PHE A 337 7.40 -5.10 -4.82
N PRO A 338 6.81 -4.43 -5.84
CA PRO A 338 6.78 -4.98 -7.19
C PRO A 338 8.19 -5.22 -7.74
N ALA A 339 9.13 -4.34 -7.42
CA ALA A 339 10.54 -4.52 -7.81
C ALA A 339 11.16 -5.77 -7.18
N LEU A 340 10.84 -6.07 -5.91
CA LEU A 340 11.27 -7.32 -5.26
C LEU A 340 10.69 -8.54 -5.97
N ALA A 341 9.41 -8.50 -6.33
CA ALA A 341 8.76 -9.58 -7.09
C ALA A 341 9.45 -9.82 -8.45
N LEU A 342 9.80 -8.74 -9.16
CA LEU A 342 10.52 -8.80 -10.42
C LEU A 342 11.91 -9.43 -10.25
N LEU A 343 12.67 -9.04 -9.21
CA LEU A 343 13.99 -9.59 -8.93
C LEU A 343 13.93 -11.06 -8.52
N ILE A 344 12.94 -11.46 -7.72
CA ILE A 344 12.67 -12.87 -7.39
C ILE A 344 12.36 -13.65 -8.67
N GLY A 345 11.46 -13.11 -9.50
CA GLY A 345 11.10 -13.73 -10.78
C GLY A 345 12.30 -13.91 -11.70
N PHE A 346 13.17 -12.89 -11.76
CA PHE A 346 14.43 -12.97 -12.50
C PHE A 346 15.36 -14.08 -11.97
N ALA A 347 15.61 -14.10 -10.66
CA ALA A 347 16.50 -15.09 -10.05
C ALA A 347 15.97 -16.51 -10.22
N VAL A 348 14.68 -16.74 -9.98
CA VAL A 348 14.01 -18.03 -10.18
C VAL A 348 14.03 -18.44 -11.67
N GLY A 349 13.79 -17.48 -12.59
CA GLY A 349 13.83 -17.74 -14.03
C GLY A 349 15.21 -18.18 -14.55
N CYS A 350 16.28 -17.78 -13.88
CA CYS A 350 17.65 -18.21 -14.19
C CYS A 350 17.95 -19.66 -13.80
N LEU A 351 17.16 -20.29 -12.94
CA LEU A 351 17.37 -21.67 -12.53
C LEU A 351 17.13 -22.64 -13.70
N PRO A 352 18.03 -23.61 -13.94
CA PRO A 352 17.98 -24.42 -15.15
C PRO A 352 16.80 -25.40 -15.19
N ARG A 353 16.45 -26.01 -14.06
CA ARG A 353 15.46 -27.09 -13.98
C ARG A 353 14.12 -26.59 -13.43
N ALA A 354 13.01 -27.10 -13.96
CA ALA A 354 11.68 -26.70 -13.54
C ALA A 354 11.43 -26.95 -12.03
N TRP A 355 11.86 -28.12 -11.52
CA TRP A 355 11.70 -28.41 -10.08
C TRP A 355 12.44 -27.40 -9.18
N GLN A 356 13.64 -26.91 -9.58
CA GLN A 356 14.37 -25.90 -8.82
C GLN A 356 13.60 -24.57 -8.74
N ARG A 357 12.92 -24.17 -9.83
CA ARG A 357 12.08 -22.97 -9.88
C ARG A 357 10.90 -23.10 -8.94
N TRP A 358 10.21 -24.24 -8.97
CA TRP A 358 9.09 -24.49 -8.07
C TRP A 358 9.53 -24.57 -6.61
N THR A 359 10.67 -25.21 -6.31
CA THR A 359 11.24 -25.25 -4.96
C THR A 359 11.60 -23.86 -4.47
N ALA A 360 12.27 -23.04 -5.28
CA ALA A 360 12.62 -21.68 -4.92
C ALA A 360 11.37 -20.81 -4.64
N LEU A 361 10.34 -20.93 -5.48
CA LEU A 361 9.06 -20.26 -5.25
C LEU A 361 8.36 -20.77 -3.98
N ALA A 362 8.35 -22.09 -3.73
CA ALA A 362 7.80 -22.67 -2.53
C ALA A 362 8.50 -22.15 -1.24
N VAL A 363 9.81 -21.95 -1.31
CA VAL A 363 10.57 -21.31 -0.20
C VAL A 363 10.09 -19.88 0.03
N VAL A 364 9.91 -19.07 -1.03
CA VAL A 364 9.35 -17.72 -0.91
C VAL A 364 7.97 -17.77 -0.26
N PHE A 365 7.10 -18.67 -0.68
CA PHE A 365 5.76 -18.84 -0.12
C PHE A 365 5.83 -19.22 1.36
N ALA A 366 6.68 -20.19 1.72
CA ALA A 366 6.85 -20.62 3.10
C ALA A 366 7.32 -19.47 4.01
N VAL A 367 8.23 -18.62 3.52
CA VAL A 367 8.71 -17.44 4.27
C VAL A 367 7.61 -16.38 4.42
N CYS A 368 6.74 -16.21 3.43
CA CYS A 368 5.65 -15.23 3.48
C CYS A 368 4.43 -15.71 4.27
N THR A 369 4.22 -17.02 4.40
CA THR A 369 3.02 -17.62 5.02
C THR A 369 2.78 -17.15 6.47
N PRO A 370 3.77 -17.10 7.38
CA PRO A 370 3.51 -16.61 8.75
C PRO A 370 2.97 -15.19 8.80
N ALA A 371 3.50 -14.28 7.97
CA ALA A 371 2.98 -12.92 7.88
C ALA A 371 1.55 -12.90 7.32
N TYR A 372 1.29 -13.68 6.27
CA TYR A 372 -0.03 -13.82 5.69
C TYR A 372 -1.07 -14.29 6.71
N LEU A 373 -0.78 -15.34 7.49
CA LEU A 373 -1.67 -15.89 8.51
C LEU A 373 -1.85 -14.92 9.68
N GLY A 374 -0.78 -14.26 10.11
CA GLY A 374 -0.83 -13.26 11.18
C GLY A 374 -1.73 -12.08 10.82
N TRP A 375 -1.72 -11.66 9.58
CA TRP A 375 -2.57 -10.55 9.13
C TRP A 375 -4.04 -10.95 8.85
N ARG A 376 -4.38 -12.22 8.90
CA ARG A 376 -5.77 -12.72 8.83
C ARG A 376 -6.31 -13.07 10.23
N GLN A 377 -5.70 -12.54 11.29
CA GLN A 377 -6.30 -12.58 12.62
C GLN A 377 -7.26 -11.42 12.81
N VAL A 378 -8.23 -11.58 13.68
CA VAL A 378 -9.27 -10.56 13.95
C VAL A 378 -8.64 -9.27 14.47
N ASP A 379 -7.63 -9.38 15.31
CA ASP A 379 -6.88 -8.31 15.99
C ASP A 379 -5.60 -7.88 15.26
N ALA A 380 -5.43 -8.27 13.98
CA ALA A 380 -4.24 -7.96 13.20
C ALA A 380 -3.98 -6.46 13.00
N LYS A 381 -4.99 -5.62 13.23
CA LYS A 381 -4.93 -4.17 13.07
C LYS A 381 -5.22 -3.45 14.39
N PRO A 382 -4.62 -2.26 14.60
CA PRO A 382 -4.96 -1.43 15.76
C PRO A 382 -6.44 -0.98 15.67
N SER A 383 -7.33 -1.70 16.34
CA SER A 383 -8.78 -1.47 16.30
C SER A 383 -9.35 -1.31 17.71
N THR A 384 -10.60 -0.91 17.80
CA THR A 384 -11.34 -0.77 19.05
C THR A 384 -12.01 -2.07 19.51
N LEU A 385 -11.58 -3.23 18.97
CA LEU A 385 -12.20 -4.54 19.23
C LEU A 385 -12.31 -4.88 20.72
N GLU A 386 -11.27 -4.64 21.51
CA GLU A 386 -11.29 -4.93 22.96
C GLU A 386 -12.36 -4.10 23.67
N ALA A 387 -12.49 -2.81 23.32
CA ALA A 387 -13.52 -1.94 23.86
C ALA A 387 -14.93 -2.42 23.50
N ILE A 388 -15.12 -2.90 22.28
CA ILE A 388 -16.39 -3.50 21.86
C ILE A 388 -16.70 -4.79 22.64
N ASN A 389 -15.69 -5.63 22.89
CA ASN A 389 -15.88 -6.83 23.73
C ASN A 389 -16.33 -6.47 25.17
N VAL A 390 -15.81 -5.38 25.73
CA VAL A 390 -16.24 -4.88 27.04
C VAL A 390 -17.68 -4.37 26.99
N LEU A 391 -18.04 -3.60 25.96
CA LEU A 391 -19.42 -3.12 25.78
C LEU A 391 -20.40 -4.28 25.64
N ASP A 392 -20.10 -5.29 24.83
CA ASP A 392 -20.98 -6.47 24.68
C ASP A 392 -21.20 -7.22 25.99
N ALA A 393 -20.16 -7.30 26.83
CA ALA A 393 -20.23 -8.01 28.10
C ALA A 393 -20.96 -7.21 29.20
N ARG A 394 -20.96 -5.87 29.14
CA ARG A 394 -21.42 -5.01 30.25
C ARG A 394 -22.57 -4.07 29.92
N SER A 395 -22.84 -3.79 28.61
CA SER A 395 -23.96 -2.96 28.23
C SER A 395 -25.29 -3.69 28.35
N LYS A 396 -26.38 -2.93 28.50
CA LYS A 396 -27.74 -3.42 28.53
C LYS A 396 -28.54 -2.85 27.36
N PRO A 397 -29.54 -3.57 26.86
CA PRO A 397 -30.44 -3.01 25.86
C PRO A 397 -31.01 -1.67 26.34
N GLY A 398 -30.92 -0.63 25.50
CA GLY A 398 -31.37 0.71 25.84
C GLY A 398 -30.31 1.61 26.46
N ASP A 399 -29.06 1.14 26.69
CA ASP A 399 -27.95 2.00 27.08
C ASP A 399 -27.64 3.01 25.96
N GLY A 400 -27.25 4.23 26.34
CA GLY A 400 -26.69 5.22 25.43
C GLY A 400 -25.20 5.00 25.23
N LEU A 401 -24.70 5.36 24.04
CA LEU A 401 -23.24 5.40 23.74
C LEU A 401 -22.85 6.83 23.34
N TYR A 402 -21.94 7.43 24.08
CA TYR A 402 -21.40 8.75 23.78
C TYR A 402 -19.92 8.62 23.39
N ILE A 403 -19.61 8.77 22.11
CA ILE A 403 -18.25 8.80 21.59
C ILE A 403 -17.66 10.20 21.84
N VAL A 404 -16.63 10.28 22.70
CA VAL A 404 -16.12 11.55 23.22
C VAL A 404 -15.41 12.37 22.15
N LYS A 405 -14.63 11.73 21.30
CA LYS A 405 -13.91 12.40 20.20
C LYS A 405 -13.77 11.51 18.96
N ARG A 406 -13.46 12.16 17.87
CA ARG A 406 -13.50 11.71 16.48
C ARG A 406 -12.61 10.53 16.10
N ASP A 407 -11.58 10.21 16.89
CA ASP A 407 -10.56 9.22 16.50
C ASP A 407 -11.03 7.76 16.64
N VAL A 408 -12.27 7.56 17.04
CA VAL A 408 -12.93 6.26 17.14
C VAL A 408 -14.29 6.23 16.41
N ASN A 409 -14.56 7.23 15.57
CA ASN A 409 -15.84 7.37 14.85
C ASN A 409 -16.04 6.30 13.76
N GLU A 410 -14.99 5.59 13.35
CA GLU A 410 -15.11 4.42 12.47
C GLU A 410 -15.71 3.20 13.18
N THR A 411 -15.74 3.18 14.52
CA THR A 411 -16.20 2.05 15.33
C THR A 411 -17.61 1.60 14.96
N PRO A 412 -18.61 2.48 14.78
CA PRO A 412 -19.95 2.05 14.36
C PRO A 412 -19.99 1.39 12.98
N TRP A 413 -19.12 1.81 12.07
CA TRP A 413 -19.01 1.19 10.74
C TRP A 413 -18.26 -0.15 10.79
N ALA A 414 -17.24 -0.24 11.64
CA ALA A 414 -16.43 -1.45 11.80
C ALA A 414 -17.21 -2.57 12.52
N PHE A 415 -18.19 -2.22 13.37
CA PHE A 415 -18.94 -3.16 14.21
C PHE A 415 -20.48 -2.89 14.18
N PRO A 416 -21.11 -2.86 13.00
CA PRO A 416 -22.50 -2.46 12.89
C PRO A 416 -23.45 -3.38 13.68
N ASP A 417 -23.20 -4.69 13.64
CA ASP A 417 -24.08 -5.67 14.30
C ASP A 417 -23.91 -5.69 15.82
N ARG A 418 -22.75 -5.29 16.33
CA ARG A 418 -22.43 -5.34 17.77
C ARG A 418 -22.92 -4.11 18.53
N LEU A 419 -23.15 -3.00 17.84
CA LEU A 419 -23.62 -1.74 18.43
C LEU A 419 -25.13 -1.48 18.20
N GLN A 420 -25.85 -2.41 17.57
CA GLN A 420 -27.26 -2.23 17.23
C GLN A 420 -28.17 -2.06 18.45
N ASN A 421 -27.77 -2.57 19.61
CA ASN A 421 -28.54 -2.43 20.87
C ASN A 421 -28.20 -1.15 21.65
N LEU A 422 -27.24 -0.35 21.16
CA LEU A 422 -26.82 0.91 21.75
C LEU A 422 -27.26 2.09 20.88
N THR A 423 -27.73 3.16 21.53
CA THR A 423 -28.02 4.40 20.78
C THR A 423 -26.82 5.34 20.82
N ILE A 424 -26.26 5.67 19.65
CA ILE A 424 -25.15 6.61 19.56
C ILE A 424 -25.66 8.03 19.74
N LEU A 425 -25.46 8.61 20.92
CA LEU A 425 -25.95 9.92 21.31
C LEU A 425 -25.14 11.08 20.74
N SER A 426 -23.84 10.88 20.56
CA SER A 426 -22.89 11.89 20.09
C SER A 426 -22.92 12.11 18.58
N ALA A 427 -23.68 11.31 17.82
CA ALA A 427 -23.75 11.41 16.37
C ALA A 427 -24.29 12.78 15.92
N ASN A 428 -23.50 13.50 15.13
CA ASN A 428 -23.90 14.77 14.54
C ASN A 428 -24.55 14.53 13.19
N THR A 429 -25.88 14.48 13.16
CA THR A 429 -26.66 14.31 11.93
C THR A 429 -26.99 15.62 11.23
N GLY A 430 -26.58 16.78 11.80
CA GLY A 430 -26.82 18.11 11.25
C GLY A 430 -26.09 18.36 9.95
N LYS A 431 -26.71 19.19 9.06
CA LYS A 431 -26.14 19.58 7.78
C LYS A 431 -25.01 20.63 7.91
N ASP A 432 -24.81 21.20 9.10
CA ASP A 432 -23.97 22.38 9.32
C ASP A 432 -22.55 22.10 9.80
N TRP A 433 -22.16 20.84 9.98
CA TRP A 433 -20.78 20.58 10.37
C TRP A 433 -19.84 20.81 9.18
N ARG A 434 -18.94 21.70 9.38
CA ARG A 434 -17.96 22.11 8.38
C ARG A 434 -16.88 21.04 8.25
N TRP A 435 -16.89 20.40 7.14
CA TRP A 435 -16.12 19.22 6.73
C TRP A 435 -14.62 19.51 6.53
N LYS A 436 -13.98 20.21 7.47
CA LYS A 436 -12.55 20.49 7.43
C LYS A 436 -11.69 19.39 8.07
N THR A 437 -12.32 18.33 8.54
CA THR A 437 -11.66 17.24 9.25
C THR A 437 -12.10 15.89 8.72
N LEU A 438 -11.22 14.88 8.80
CA LEU A 438 -11.54 13.51 8.35
C LEU A 438 -12.74 12.93 9.08
N SER A 439 -12.87 13.17 10.37
CA SER A 439 -13.91 12.60 11.20
C SER A 439 -14.97 13.62 11.60
N GLN A 440 -16.18 13.14 11.84
CA GLN A 440 -17.30 13.92 12.32
C GLN A 440 -17.07 14.33 13.80
N PRO A 441 -17.12 15.62 14.16
CA PRO A 441 -17.03 16.00 15.55
C PRO A 441 -18.26 15.51 16.33
N SER A 442 -18.04 14.97 17.51
CA SER A 442 -19.09 14.59 18.42
C SER A 442 -19.92 15.81 18.84
N LEU A 443 -21.23 15.64 18.96
CA LEU A 443 -22.07 16.72 19.52
C LEU A 443 -21.69 16.97 20.98
N PRO A 444 -21.50 18.23 21.39
CA PRO A 444 -21.33 18.57 22.81
C PRO A 444 -22.50 18.03 23.66
N VAL A 445 -22.21 17.64 24.91
CA VAL A 445 -23.22 17.11 25.84
C VAL A 445 -24.39 18.05 26.03
N ALA A 446 -24.13 19.38 26.00
CA ALA A 446 -25.17 20.39 26.07
C ALA A 446 -26.23 20.29 24.94
N LYS A 447 -25.80 19.91 23.72
CA LYS A 447 -26.71 19.76 22.56
C LYS A 447 -27.50 18.46 22.53
N ILE A 448 -27.18 17.51 23.40
CA ILE A 448 -27.91 16.26 23.55
C ILE A 448 -28.66 16.17 24.87
N ALA A 449 -28.70 17.26 25.64
CA ALA A 449 -29.31 17.28 26.98
C ALA A 449 -30.74 16.72 26.99
N ASP A 450 -31.57 17.12 26.03
CA ASP A 450 -32.97 16.63 25.94
C ASP A 450 -33.04 15.13 25.66
N LYS A 451 -32.12 14.62 24.82
CA LYS A 451 -32.04 13.17 24.55
C LYS A 451 -31.63 12.39 25.79
N LEU A 452 -30.76 12.96 26.63
CA LEU A 452 -30.24 12.30 27.84
C LEU A 452 -31.36 12.04 28.86
N THR A 453 -32.50 12.75 28.79
CA THR A 453 -33.62 12.51 29.70
C THR A 453 -34.23 11.11 29.57
N GLY A 454 -34.07 10.49 28.39
CA GLY A 454 -34.56 9.14 28.11
C GLY A 454 -33.60 8.01 28.48
N TYR A 455 -32.45 8.31 29.10
CA TYR A 455 -31.43 7.31 29.40
C TYR A 455 -31.08 7.31 30.90
N ASP A 456 -31.04 6.11 31.49
CA ASP A 456 -30.55 5.91 32.86
C ASP A 456 -29.06 5.53 32.86
N ARG A 457 -28.55 4.99 31.73
CA ARG A 457 -27.17 4.50 31.57
C ARG A 457 -26.59 5.00 30.26
N VAL A 458 -25.40 5.56 30.32
CA VAL A 458 -24.66 6.03 29.15
C VAL A 458 -23.20 5.62 29.26
N TRP A 459 -22.68 4.94 28.24
CA TRP A 459 -21.26 4.62 28.11
C TRP A 459 -20.54 5.78 27.39
N LEU A 460 -19.52 6.33 28.02
CA LEU A 460 -18.57 7.23 27.38
C LEU A 460 -17.47 6.38 26.73
N PHE A 461 -17.15 6.67 25.47
CA PHE A 461 -16.18 5.93 24.67
C PHE A 461 -15.14 6.91 24.16
N ALA A 462 -13.90 6.85 24.67
CA ALA A 462 -12.83 7.76 24.34
C ALA A 462 -11.53 7.02 24.06
N ALA A 463 -10.75 7.45 23.07
CA ALA A 463 -9.38 6.99 22.98
C ALA A 463 -8.61 7.38 24.25
N LYS A 464 -7.77 6.47 24.75
CA LYS A 464 -7.08 6.58 26.06
C LYS A 464 -6.31 7.89 26.28
N TYR A 465 -5.81 8.50 25.20
CA TYR A 465 -5.06 9.74 25.29
C TYR A 465 -5.94 10.99 25.43
N TYR A 466 -7.26 10.86 25.46
CA TYR A 466 -8.17 11.95 25.74
C TYR A 466 -8.56 12.00 27.21
N ASP A 467 -8.51 13.20 27.77
CA ASP A 467 -9.08 13.47 29.08
C ASP A 467 -10.60 13.40 29.01
N VAL A 468 -11.19 12.48 29.74
CA VAL A 468 -12.65 12.28 29.82
C VAL A 468 -13.31 13.09 30.94
N ALA A 469 -12.52 13.63 31.88
CA ALA A 469 -13.02 14.35 33.05
C ALA A 469 -13.96 15.53 32.71
N PRO A 470 -13.70 16.35 31.69
CA PRO A 470 -14.64 17.41 31.30
C PRO A 470 -15.99 16.89 30.85
N VAL A 471 -16.02 15.73 30.15
CA VAL A 471 -17.27 15.11 29.70
C VAL A 471 -17.99 14.46 30.88
N GLU A 472 -17.28 13.79 31.79
CA GLU A 472 -17.84 13.27 33.03
C GLU A 472 -18.52 14.38 33.84
N ALA A 473 -17.86 15.54 33.98
CA ALA A 473 -18.43 16.70 34.67
C ALA A 473 -19.73 17.21 34.00
N ASP A 474 -19.76 17.25 32.68
CA ASP A 474 -20.94 17.61 31.91
C ASP A 474 -22.13 16.63 32.13
N PHE A 475 -21.84 15.33 32.27
CA PHE A 475 -22.85 14.32 32.60
C PHE A 475 -23.28 14.42 34.07
N ALA A 476 -22.31 14.67 34.99
CA ALA A 476 -22.61 14.87 36.41
C ALA A 476 -23.55 16.06 36.64
N ALA A 477 -23.34 17.18 35.94
CA ALA A 477 -24.24 18.35 36.01
C ALA A 477 -25.66 18.04 35.53
N ARG A 478 -25.88 16.88 34.89
CA ARG A 478 -27.22 16.39 34.41
C ARG A 478 -27.76 15.23 35.24
N GLY A 479 -27.18 14.99 36.42
CA GLY A 479 -27.64 14.01 37.39
C GLY A 479 -27.16 12.59 37.16
N PHE A 480 -26.10 12.40 36.36
CA PHE A 480 -25.43 11.12 36.22
C PHE A 480 -24.27 11.02 37.21
N VAL A 481 -23.95 9.81 37.65
CA VAL A 481 -22.79 9.50 38.50
C VAL A 481 -21.95 8.46 37.78
N LYS A 482 -20.65 8.51 37.98
CA LYS A 482 -19.72 7.49 37.46
C LYS A 482 -19.92 6.18 38.20
N ALA A 483 -20.28 5.12 37.49
CA ALA A 483 -20.54 3.81 38.04
C ALA A 483 -19.43 2.79 37.79
N ASP A 484 -18.75 2.89 36.63
CA ASP A 484 -17.66 1.96 36.25
C ASP A 484 -16.67 2.65 35.30
N GLU A 485 -15.44 2.16 35.24
CA GLU A 485 -14.42 2.59 34.29
C GLU A 485 -13.53 1.42 33.90
N VAL A 486 -13.30 1.28 32.59
CA VAL A 486 -12.40 0.26 32.04
C VAL A 486 -11.54 0.89 30.96
N THR A 487 -10.21 0.73 31.07
CA THR A 487 -9.29 1.12 30.02
C THR A 487 -8.74 -0.12 29.34
N THR A 488 -8.94 -0.23 28.03
CA THR A 488 -8.40 -1.31 27.20
C THR A 488 -6.92 -1.11 26.92
N THR A 489 -6.20 -2.18 26.63
CA THR A 489 -4.74 -2.15 26.47
C THR A 489 -4.27 -2.67 25.11
N SER A 490 -5.11 -3.41 24.39
CA SER A 490 -4.78 -3.95 23.07
C SER A 490 -5.39 -3.12 21.94
N GLY A 491 -4.75 -3.13 20.80
CA GLY A 491 -5.19 -2.39 19.61
C GLY A 491 -5.12 -0.87 19.84
N LEU A 492 -6.21 -0.17 19.49
CA LEU A 492 -6.40 1.22 19.89
C LEU A 492 -6.94 1.25 21.32
N ALA A 493 -6.11 1.67 22.26
CA ALA A 493 -6.49 1.73 23.67
C ALA A 493 -7.63 2.74 23.88
N VAL A 494 -8.70 2.31 24.53
CA VAL A 494 -9.94 3.07 24.75
C VAL A 494 -10.26 3.10 26.25
N THR A 495 -10.66 4.25 26.76
CA THR A 495 -11.28 4.40 28.08
C THR A 495 -12.79 4.38 27.89
N LEU A 496 -13.43 3.43 28.57
CA LEU A 496 -14.87 3.28 28.68
C LEU A 496 -15.30 3.71 30.08
N VAL A 497 -16.23 4.65 30.18
CA VAL A 497 -16.78 5.10 31.46
C VAL A 497 -18.29 4.91 31.44
N LEU A 498 -18.83 4.20 32.42
CA LEU A 498 -20.28 4.08 32.61
C LEU A 498 -20.79 5.21 33.51
N MET A 499 -21.67 6.00 32.95
CA MET A 499 -22.41 7.03 33.67
C MET A 499 -23.84 6.55 33.93
N GLU A 500 -24.28 6.50 35.18
CA GLU A 500 -25.60 6.04 35.56
C GLU A 500 -26.37 7.12 36.34
N ARG A 501 -27.70 7.15 36.18
CA ARG A 501 -28.56 7.92 37.07
C ARG A 501 -28.78 7.16 38.39
N PRO A 502 -28.58 7.79 39.55
CA PRO A 502 -28.95 7.17 40.82
C PRO A 502 -30.40 6.75 40.79
N ARG A 503 -30.68 5.50 41.16
CA ARG A 503 -32.08 5.06 41.40
C ARG A 503 -32.64 5.92 42.53
N ARG A 504 -33.74 6.63 42.25
CA ARG A 504 -34.52 7.34 43.26
C ARG A 504 -35.20 6.37 44.20
#